data_0f21f756a3f531e8b7131c41984e69f3
#
_entry.id   0f21f756a3f531e8b7131c41984e69f3
#
_cell.length_a   1.000
_cell.length_b   1.000
_cell.length_c   1.000
_cell.angle_alpha   90.00
_cell.angle_beta   90.00
_cell.angle_gamma   90.00
#
_symmetry.space_group_name_H-M   'P 1'
#
loop_
_entity.id
_entity.type
_entity.pdbx_description
1 polymer ?
#
loop_
_entity_poly.entity_id
_entity_poly.type
_entity_poly.pdbx_seq_one_letter_code
_entity_poly.pdbx_strand_id
1 'polypeptide(L)'
;MYKLGIDVGGTNTDAVLIDENLHVVTSIKQHTTANIYDGILNAVRAVLQQSGVDRKDIRQAMLGTTQCTNAIVERKNLAPIGILRIGAPASRGIPLMVDWAEDLKKIAVKTAIVGGGFEYDGRELAPFDVAAATEFFEDLKKENVKSVAISCVFSTVRNDHELAAAKLCKEVMGE
;
A
#
# COMPACT_ATOMS: atom_id res chain seq x y z
N MET A 1 -2.03 13.10 -29.80
CA MET A 1 -1.84 13.04 -28.33
C MET A 1 -1.18 11.73 -27.96
N TYR A 2 -0.39 11.71 -26.90
CA TYR A 2 0.42 10.53 -26.54
C TYR A 2 0.08 10.03 -25.13
N LYS A 3 0.38 8.76 -24.90
CA LYS A 3 0.33 8.13 -23.57
C LYS A 3 1.69 7.56 -23.22
N LEU A 4 2.14 7.79 -22.00
CA LEU A 4 3.40 7.30 -21.47
C LEU A 4 3.14 6.18 -20.46
N GLY A 5 3.70 5.00 -20.71
CA GLY A 5 3.72 3.89 -19.76
C GLY A 5 5.11 3.75 -19.17
N ILE A 6 5.22 3.52 -17.89
CA ILE A 6 6.48 3.25 -17.18
C ILE A 6 6.25 2.01 -16.31
N ASP A 7 7.14 1.04 -16.42
CA ASP A 7 7.18 -0.13 -15.55
C ASP A 7 8.51 -0.17 -14.78
N VAL A 8 8.41 -0.17 -13.47
CA VAL A 8 9.58 -0.19 -12.57
C VAL A 8 9.71 -1.56 -11.92
N GLY A 9 10.57 -2.38 -12.51
CA GLY A 9 10.95 -3.67 -11.94
C GLY A 9 12.12 -3.57 -10.98
N GLY A 10 12.47 -4.68 -10.35
CA GLY A 10 13.62 -4.76 -9.45
C GLY A 10 14.98 -4.56 -10.14
N THR A 11 15.08 -4.95 -11.43
CA THR A 11 16.32 -4.90 -12.21
C THR A 11 16.30 -3.84 -13.29
N ASN A 12 15.18 -3.68 -13.96
CA ASN A 12 15.02 -2.75 -15.08
C ASN A 12 13.82 -1.84 -14.89
N THR A 13 13.94 -0.63 -15.42
CA THR A 13 12.84 0.32 -15.61
C THR A 13 12.62 0.45 -17.11
N ASP A 14 11.42 0.11 -17.53
CA ASP A 14 10.96 0.21 -18.92
C ASP A 14 10.05 1.44 -19.08
N ALA A 15 10.21 2.18 -20.18
CA ALA A 15 9.29 3.25 -20.50
C ALA A 15 8.92 3.19 -21.98
N VAL A 16 7.64 3.40 -22.28
CA VAL A 16 7.09 3.34 -23.62
C VAL A 16 6.18 4.53 -23.89
N LEU A 17 6.32 5.13 -25.04
CA LEU A 17 5.44 6.18 -25.56
C LEU A 17 4.61 5.62 -26.70
N ILE A 18 3.29 5.75 -26.61
CA ILE A 18 2.35 5.33 -27.63
C ILE A 18 1.52 6.50 -28.14
N ASP A 19 1.13 6.45 -29.40
CA ASP A 19 0.21 7.40 -30.01
C ASP A 19 -1.27 7.07 -29.72
N GLU A 20 -2.18 7.86 -30.24
CA GLU A 20 -3.62 7.68 -30.07
C GLU A 20 -4.17 6.41 -30.78
N ASN A 21 -3.43 5.85 -31.75
CA ASN A 21 -3.76 4.62 -32.46
C ASN A 21 -3.12 3.38 -31.76
N LEU A 22 -2.51 3.57 -30.60
CA LEU A 22 -1.78 2.54 -29.84
C LEU A 22 -0.50 2.03 -30.53
N HIS A 23 0.06 2.78 -31.48
CA HIS A 23 1.36 2.45 -32.03
C HIS A 23 2.48 2.92 -31.10
N VAL A 24 3.50 2.09 -30.94
CA VAL A 24 4.68 2.45 -30.18
C VAL A 24 5.49 3.47 -30.96
N VAL A 25 5.62 4.67 -30.40
CA VAL A 25 6.45 5.75 -30.95
C VAL A 25 7.91 5.53 -30.58
N THR A 26 8.15 5.21 -29.31
CA THR A 26 9.47 4.86 -28.81
C THR A 26 9.36 4.06 -27.54
N SER A 27 10.38 3.26 -27.25
CA SER A 27 10.51 2.55 -26.00
C SER A 27 11.96 2.55 -25.55
N ILE A 28 12.17 2.56 -24.26
CA ILE A 28 13.49 2.40 -23.65
C ILE A 28 13.43 1.41 -22.51
N LYS A 29 14.55 0.76 -22.28
CA LYS A 29 14.83 -0.09 -21.14
C LYS A 29 16.16 0.35 -20.54
N GLN A 30 16.18 0.55 -19.22
CA GLN A 30 17.41 0.89 -18.51
C GLN A 30 17.44 0.18 -17.14
N HIS A 31 18.60 0.05 -16.54
CA HIS A 31 18.72 -0.53 -15.21
C HIS A 31 18.01 0.34 -14.18
N THR A 32 17.27 -0.32 -13.28
CA THR A 32 16.68 0.36 -12.12
C THR A 32 17.80 0.88 -11.23
N THR A 33 17.72 2.15 -10.88
CA THR A 33 18.69 2.82 -10.00
C THR A 33 18.38 2.51 -8.53
N ALA A 34 19.38 2.64 -7.65
CA ALA A 34 19.19 2.49 -6.21
C ALA A 34 18.12 3.45 -5.66
N ASN A 35 18.07 4.67 -6.19
CA ASN A 35 16.95 5.59 -5.99
C ASN A 35 15.97 5.41 -7.15
N ILE A 36 14.84 4.77 -6.86
CA ILE A 36 13.78 4.48 -7.85
C ILE A 36 13.26 5.75 -8.53
N TYR A 37 13.17 6.86 -7.79
CA TYR A 37 12.70 8.13 -8.31
C TYR A 37 13.60 8.65 -9.45
N ASP A 38 14.91 8.57 -9.26
CA ASP A 38 15.88 8.98 -10.29
C ASP A 38 15.79 8.08 -11.52
N GLY A 39 15.60 6.78 -11.33
CA GLY A 39 15.38 5.82 -12.41
C GLY A 39 14.16 6.17 -13.25
N ILE A 40 13.03 6.46 -12.61
CA ILE A 40 11.79 6.89 -13.29
C ILE A 40 12.03 8.19 -14.08
N LEU A 41 12.62 9.21 -13.44
CA LEU A 41 12.87 10.50 -14.10
C LEU A 41 13.82 10.36 -15.29
N ASN A 42 14.86 9.53 -15.17
CA ASN A 42 15.79 9.28 -16.26
C ASN A 42 15.11 8.55 -17.41
N ALA A 43 14.27 7.55 -17.14
CA ALA A 43 13.49 6.85 -18.13
C ALA A 43 12.53 7.79 -18.89
N VAL A 44 11.81 8.65 -18.18
CA VAL A 44 10.92 9.64 -18.77
C VAL A 44 11.69 10.63 -19.66
N ARG A 45 12.80 11.18 -19.16
CA ARG A 45 13.64 12.11 -19.94
C ARG A 45 14.17 11.47 -21.21
N ALA A 46 14.65 10.24 -21.11
CA ALA A 46 15.20 9.53 -22.26
C ALA A 46 14.12 9.23 -23.32
N VAL A 47 12.92 8.80 -22.94
CA VAL A 47 11.79 8.60 -23.87
C VAL A 47 11.41 9.91 -24.58
N LEU A 48 11.30 11.02 -23.83
CA LEU A 48 10.96 12.32 -24.39
C LEU A 48 12.06 12.79 -25.37
N GLN A 49 13.30 12.66 -24.99
CA GLN A 49 14.45 13.06 -25.84
C GLN A 49 14.51 12.21 -27.11
N GLN A 50 14.32 10.91 -27.02
CA GLN A 50 14.37 9.99 -28.15
C GLN A 50 13.19 10.17 -29.11
N SER A 51 11.99 10.44 -28.57
CA SER A 51 10.78 10.64 -29.39
C SER A 51 10.68 12.03 -30.01
N GLY A 52 11.33 13.04 -29.41
CA GLY A 52 11.15 14.45 -29.78
C GLY A 52 9.77 15.01 -29.42
N VAL A 53 8.93 14.26 -28.70
CA VAL A 53 7.59 14.66 -28.29
C VAL A 53 7.66 15.63 -27.11
N ASP A 54 6.94 16.75 -27.18
CA ASP A 54 6.82 17.68 -26.07
C ASP A 54 5.97 17.06 -24.94
N ARG A 55 6.40 17.25 -23.71
CA ARG A 55 5.67 16.75 -22.52
C ARG A 55 4.21 17.23 -22.43
N LYS A 56 3.91 18.42 -23.01
CA LYS A 56 2.53 18.97 -23.05
C LYS A 56 1.59 18.17 -23.97
N ASP A 57 2.14 17.39 -24.90
CA ASP A 57 1.39 16.54 -25.80
C ASP A 57 1.08 15.16 -25.19
N ILE A 58 1.62 14.88 -23.99
CA ILE A 58 1.31 13.66 -23.21
C ILE A 58 0.04 13.88 -22.43
N ARG A 59 -1.01 13.17 -22.83
CA ARG A 59 -2.32 13.24 -22.19
C ARG A 59 -2.39 12.43 -20.89
N GLN A 60 -1.64 11.34 -20.82
CA GLN A 60 -1.72 10.38 -19.73
C GLN A 60 -0.35 9.76 -19.47
N ALA A 61 0.03 9.68 -18.19
CA ALA A 61 1.15 8.88 -17.73
C ALA A 61 0.64 7.78 -16.80
N MET A 62 1.13 6.56 -16.99
CA MET A 62 0.81 5.38 -16.20
C MET A 62 2.10 4.82 -15.62
N LEU A 63 2.10 4.57 -14.33
CA LEU A 63 3.22 3.97 -13.62
C LEU A 63 2.79 2.62 -13.04
N GLY A 64 3.47 1.57 -13.45
CA GLY A 64 3.40 0.24 -12.86
C GLY A 64 4.67 -0.06 -12.07
N THR A 65 4.54 -0.83 -10.99
CA THR A 65 5.71 -1.27 -10.24
C THR A 65 5.43 -2.55 -9.47
N THR A 66 6.42 -3.43 -9.39
CA THR A 66 6.42 -4.63 -8.56
C THR A 66 7.24 -4.45 -7.28
N GLN A 67 7.70 -3.24 -6.96
CA GLN A 67 8.60 -2.97 -5.83
C GLN A 67 8.04 -3.44 -4.50
N CYS A 68 6.75 -3.22 -4.24
CA CYS A 68 6.10 -3.68 -3.01
C CYS A 68 6.12 -5.21 -2.92
N THR A 69 5.76 -5.90 -4.01
CA THR A 69 5.81 -7.37 -4.07
C THR A 69 7.23 -7.89 -3.88
N ASN A 70 8.20 -7.27 -4.54
CA ASN A 70 9.61 -7.65 -4.41
C ASN A 70 10.12 -7.45 -2.98
N ALA A 71 9.79 -6.34 -2.33
CA ALA A 71 10.15 -6.08 -0.93
C ALA A 71 9.60 -7.18 0.00
N ILE A 72 8.35 -7.61 -0.20
CA ILE A 72 7.73 -8.68 0.57
C ILE A 72 8.40 -10.03 0.29
N VAL A 73 8.65 -10.36 -0.98
CA VAL A 73 9.28 -11.65 -1.36
C VAL A 73 10.72 -11.74 -0.87
N GLU A 74 11.49 -10.66 -1.03
CA GLU A 74 12.90 -10.60 -0.66
C GLU A 74 13.12 -10.30 0.84
N ARG A 75 12.08 -9.93 1.59
CA ARG A 75 12.16 -9.50 3.01
C ARG A 75 13.10 -8.30 3.22
N LYS A 76 13.13 -7.40 2.24
CA LYS A 76 14.01 -6.22 2.28
C LYS A 76 13.21 -4.92 2.35
N ASN A 77 13.72 -3.96 3.10
CA ASN A 77 13.13 -2.63 3.23
C ASN A 77 11.67 -2.64 3.71
N LEU A 78 11.27 -3.66 4.46
CA LEU A 78 9.96 -3.73 5.08
C LEU A 78 9.93 -2.84 6.32
N ALA A 79 8.95 -1.94 6.40
CA ALA A 79 8.75 -1.12 7.58
C ALA A 79 8.12 -1.94 8.71
N PRO A 80 8.46 -1.67 9.98
CA PRO A 80 7.73 -2.21 11.11
C PRO A 80 6.28 -1.67 11.12
N ILE A 81 5.33 -2.54 11.41
CA ILE A 81 3.89 -2.21 11.38
C ILE A 81 3.18 -2.60 12.67
N GLY A 82 2.10 -1.87 12.96
CA GLY A 82 1.03 -2.35 13.86
C GLY A 82 -0.07 -3.03 13.05
N ILE A 83 -0.71 -4.06 13.59
CA ILE A 83 -1.84 -4.74 12.94
C ILE A 83 -3.05 -4.69 13.87
N LEU A 84 -4.10 -4.01 13.44
CA LEU A 84 -5.38 -3.92 14.14
C LEU A 84 -6.46 -4.67 13.36
N ARG A 85 -7.09 -5.67 13.97
CA ARG A 85 -8.32 -6.28 13.47
C ARG A 85 -9.51 -5.82 14.30
N ILE A 86 -10.54 -5.33 13.66
CA ILE A 86 -11.82 -4.98 14.26
C ILE A 86 -12.78 -6.14 14.01
N GLY A 87 -13.10 -6.91 15.05
CA GLY A 87 -13.91 -8.13 14.86
C GLY A 87 -14.09 -8.98 16.13
N ALA A 88 -13.72 -8.47 17.31
CA ALA A 88 -14.03 -9.17 18.56
C ALA A 88 -15.54 -8.99 18.91
N PRO A 89 -16.14 -9.99 19.57
CA PRO A 89 -15.55 -11.24 20.01
C PRO A 89 -15.46 -12.33 18.91
N ALA A 90 -16.19 -12.17 17.81
CA ALA A 90 -16.42 -13.23 16.81
C ALA A 90 -15.11 -13.78 16.19
N SER A 91 -14.12 -12.92 15.92
CA SER A 91 -12.88 -13.34 15.28
C SER A 91 -11.72 -13.66 16.24
N ARG A 92 -11.92 -13.66 17.53
CA ARG A 92 -10.85 -13.96 18.53
C ARG A 92 -10.24 -15.36 18.37
N GLY A 93 -11.02 -16.31 17.87
CA GLY A 93 -10.55 -17.67 17.61
C GLY A 93 -9.64 -17.82 16.38
N ILE A 94 -9.50 -16.77 15.58
CA ILE A 94 -8.67 -16.76 14.37
C ILE A 94 -7.45 -15.87 14.64
N PRO A 95 -6.26 -16.45 14.87
CA PRO A 95 -5.06 -15.66 15.12
C PRO A 95 -4.76 -14.70 13.98
N LEU A 96 -4.19 -13.54 14.30
CA LEU A 96 -3.64 -12.64 13.29
C LEU A 96 -2.43 -13.30 12.62
N MET A 97 -2.25 -13.07 11.32
CA MET A 97 -1.12 -13.58 10.54
C MET A 97 -0.98 -15.12 10.58
N VAL A 98 -2.11 -15.86 10.72
CA VAL A 98 -2.09 -17.32 10.92
C VAL A 98 -1.27 -18.05 9.84
N ASP A 99 -1.37 -17.63 8.57
CA ASP A 99 -0.69 -18.26 7.45
C ASP A 99 0.57 -17.50 6.98
N TRP A 100 1.04 -16.53 7.75
CA TRP A 100 2.24 -15.80 7.38
C TRP A 100 3.50 -16.59 7.73
N ALA A 101 4.53 -16.47 6.89
CA ALA A 101 5.85 -17.01 7.20
C ALA A 101 6.42 -16.35 8.46
N GLU A 102 7.13 -17.13 9.28
CA GLU A 102 7.63 -16.70 10.59
C GLU A 102 8.58 -15.49 10.52
N ASP A 103 9.35 -15.39 9.44
CA ASP A 103 10.22 -14.24 9.19
C ASP A 103 9.43 -12.97 8.88
N LEU A 104 8.29 -13.11 8.17
CA LEU A 104 7.41 -11.98 7.85
C LEU A 104 6.62 -11.50 9.07
N LYS A 105 6.24 -12.39 9.99
CA LYS A 105 5.56 -12.01 11.23
C LYS A 105 6.37 -11.02 12.07
N LYS A 106 7.69 -11.05 11.94
CA LYS A 106 8.60 -10.16 12.69
C LYS A 106 8.46 -8.67 12.37
N ILE A 107 7.84 -8.31 11.24
CA ILE A 107 7.56 -6.90 10.94
C ILE A 107 6.41 -6.33 11.77
N ALA A 108 5.55 -7.18 12.32
CA ALA A 108 4.46 -6.76 13.19
C ALA A 108 4.98 -6.52 14.60
N VAL A 109 5.17 -5.26 14.96
CA VAL A 109 5.65 -4.84 16.28
C VAL A 109 4.57 -5.09 17.35
N LYS A 110 3.32 -4.78 17.00
CA LYS A 110 2.18 -4.99 17.88
C LYS A 110 0.96 -5.40 17.08
N THR A 111 0.15 -6.28 17.67
CA THR A 111 -1.10 -6.73 17.07
C THR A 111 -2.24 -6.67 18.09
N ALA A 112 -3.45 -6.34 17.64
CA ALA A 112 -4.64 -6.36 18.48
C ALA A 112 -5.87 -6.79 17.69
N ILE A 113 -6.83 -7.42 18.40
CA ILE A 113 -8.19 -7.67 17.93
C ILE A 113 -9.14 -6.95 18.87
N VAL A 114 -9.80 -5.91 18.37
CA VAL A 114 -10.72 -5.06 19.15
C VAL A 114 -12.18 -5.33 18.80
N GLY A 115 -13.08 -4.88 19.67
CA GLY A 115 -14.53 -4.98 19.44
C GLY A 115 -14.97 -4.27 18.17
N GLY A 116 -15.96 -4.84 17.50
CA GLY A 116 -16.54 -4.29 16.26
C GLY A 116 -16.72 -5.33 15.18
N GLY A 117 -16.89 -4.83 13.95
CA GLY A 117 -17.14 -5.64 12.77
C GLY A 117 -18.62 -5.77 12.42
N PHE A 118 -18.87 -6.36 11.27
CA PHE A 118 -20.21 -6.52 10.73
C PHE A 118 -20.48 -7.97 10.35
N GLU A 119 -21.73 -8.30 10.16
CA GLU A 119 -22.20 -9.53 9.53
C GLU A 119 -22.21 -9.37 8.02
N TYR A 120 -22.39 -10.47 7.30
CA TYR A 120 -22.49 -10.48 5.84
C TYR A 120 -23.68 -9.65 5.30
N ASP A 121 -24.69 -9.39 6.14
CA ASP A 121 -25.89 -8.58 5.84
C ASP A 121 -25.75 -7.11 6.31
N GLY A 122 -24.62 -6.72 6.85
CA GLY A 122 -24.29 -5.36 7.31
C GLY A 122 -24.75 -5.04 8.73
N ARG A 123 -25.32 -5.99 9.48
CA ARG A 123 -25.57 -5.79 10.93
C ARG A 123 -24.24 -5.73 11.70
N GLU A 124 -24.17 -4.90 12.72
CA GLU A 124 -23.00 -4.87 13.60
C GLU A 124 -22.90 -6.17 14.42
N LEU A 125 -21.69 -6.75 14.44
CA LEU A 125 -21.33 -7.83 15.34
C LEU A 125 -21.16 -7.35 16.78
N ALA A 126 -20.58 -6.17 16.93
CA ALA A 126 -20.37 -5.46 18.19
C ALA A 126 -20.08 -3.99 17.89
N PRO A 127 -20.32 -3.06 18.86
CA PRO A 127 -19.85 -1.68 18.74
C PRO A 127 -18.34 -1.61 18.57
N PHE A 128 -17.85 -0.63 17.81
CA PHE A 128 -16.41 -0.39 17.69
C PHE A 128 -15.82 0.04 19.03
N ASP A 129 -14.84 -0.71 19.52
CA ASP A 129 -14.15 -0.42 20.77
C ASP A 129 -13.09 0.65 20.57
N VAL A 130 -13.52 1.92 20.65
CA VAL A 130 -12.67 3.10 20.50
C VAL A 130 -11.58 3.13 21.55
N ALA A 131 -11.87 2.73 22.79
CA ALA A 131 -10.92 2.80 23.90
C ALA A 131 -9.74 1.84 23.67
N ALA A 132 -10.03 0.57 23.35
CA ALA A 132 -9.00 -0.41 23.05
C ALA A 132 -8.19 -0.05 21.79
N ALA A 133 -8.83 0.53 20.76
CA ALA A 133 -8.14 1.00 19.58
C ALA A 133 -7.22 2.20 19.88
N THR A 134 -7.67 3.13 20.73
CA THR A 134 -6.85 4.28 21.17
C THR A 134 -5.59 3.80 21.89
N GLU A 135 -5.73 2.92 22.89
CA GLU A 135 -4.61 2.33 23.63
C GLU A 135 -3.61 1.66 22.68
N PHE A 136 -4.10 0.88 21.72
CA PHE A 136 -3.26 0.26 20.71
C PHE A 136 -2.44 1.27 19.90
N PHE A 137 -3.05 2.36 19.43
CA PHE A 137 -2.36 3.40 18.66
C PHE A 137 -1.38 4.22 19.51
N GLU A 138 -1.73 4.51 20.77
CA GLU A 138 -0.83 5.18 21.71
C GLU A 138 0.44 4.36 21.97
N ASP A 139 0.31 3.07 22.08
CA ASP A 139 1.44 2.17 22.28
C ASP A 139 2.33 2.11 21.04
N LEU A 140 1.75 2.02 19.84
CA LEU A 140 2.51 2.10 18.59
C LEU A 140 3.27 3.41 18.46
N LYS A 141 2.66 4.52 18.88
CA LYS A 141 3.30 5.84 18.91
C LYS A 141 4.50 5.88 19.84
N LYS A 142 4.39 5.30 21.06
CA LYS A 142 5.51 5.18 22.01
C LYS A 142 6.67 4.38 21.43
N GLU A 143 6.37 3.35 20.65
CA GLU A 143 7.36 2.51 19.98
C GLU A 143 7.87 3.10 18.65
N ASN A 144 7.45 4.33 18.30
CA ASN A 144 7.79 5.02 17.04
C ASN A 144 7.45 4.24 15.76
N VAL A 145 6.42 3.40 15.80
CA VAL A 145 5.89 2.72 14.62
C VAL A 145 5.14 3.72 13.76
N LYS A 146 5.41 3.75 12.44
CA LYS A 146 4.84 4.74 11.51
C LYS A 146 3.74 4.19 10.61
N SER A 147 3.56 2.88 10.58
CA SER A 147 2.62 2.24 9.66
C SER A 147 1.69 1.32 10.40
N VAL A 148 0.39 1.40 10.09
CA VAL A 148 -0.63 0.56 10.68
C VAL A 148 -1.49 -0.09 9.60
N ALA A 149 -1.65 -1.41 9.68
CA ALA A 149 -2.63 -2.15 8.90
C ALA A 149 -3.91 -2.31 9.73
N ILE A 150 -5.01 -1.79 9.22
CA ILE A 150 -6.33 -1.89 9.84
C ILE A 150 -7.20 -2.78 8.96
N SER A 151 -7.90 -3.74 9.58
CA SER A 151 -8.88 -4.58 8.91
C SER A 151 -10.11 -4.74 9.78
N CYS A 152 -11.28 -4.86 9.13
CA CYS A 152 -12.55 -5.07 9.83
C CYS A 152 -13.29 -6.25 9.22
N VAL A 153 -13.94 -7.04 10.06
CA VAL A 153 -14.77 -8.17 9.60
C VAL A 153 -15.90 -7.62 8.73
N PHE A 154 -16.05 -8.15 7.51
CA PHE A 154 -16.99 -7.73 6.48
C PHE A 154 -16.94 -6.24 6.11
N SER A 155 -15.74 -5.63 6.12
CA SER A 155 -15.55 -4.24 5.67
C SER A 155 -15.95 -3.98 4.21
N THR A 156 -15.98 -5.01 3.38
CA THR A 156 -16.49 -4.92 2.00
C THR A 156 -17.99 -4.68 1.91
N VAL A 157 -18.74 -5.00 2.97
CA VAL A 157 -20.18 -4.72 3.09
C VAL A 157 -20.41 -3.35 3.74
N ARG A 158 -19.71 -3.10 4.86
CA ARG A 158 -19.73 -1.83 5.59
C ARG A 158 -18.36 -1.53 6.15
N ASN A 159 -17.80 -0.35 5.86
CA ASN A 159 -16.46 0.05 6.26
C ASN A 159 -16.42 1.14 7.34
N ASP A 160 -17.55 1.44 7.99
CA ASP A 160 -17.68 2.52 8.97
C ASP A 160 -16.63 2.39 10.10
N HIS A 161 -16.45 1.17 10.62
CA HIS A 161 -15.48 0.91 11.70
C HIS A 161 -14.02 1.05 11.22
N GLU A 162 -13.70 0.62 10.00
CA GLU A 162 -12.35 0.85 9.42
C GLU A 162 -12.07 2.34 9.25
N LEU A 163 -13.04 3.09 8.72
CA LEU A 163 -12.90 4.55 8.55
C LEU A 163 -12.78 5.27 9.90
N ALA A 164 -13.57 4.85 10.90
CA ALA A 164 -13.47 5.39 12.25
C ALA A 164 -12.10 5.10 12.88
N ALA A 165 -11.60 3.87 12.75
CA ALA A 165 -10.28 3.49 13.23
C ALA A 165 -9.16 4.22 12.50
N ALA A 166 -9.26 4.40 11.18
CA ALA A 166 -8.28 5.16 10.41
C ALA A 166 -8.22 6.63 10.82
N LYS A 167 -9.40 7.24 11.08
CA LYS A 167 -9.47 8.60 11.61
C LYS A 167 -8.82 8.71 12.99
N LEU A 168 -9.19 7.81 13.91
CA LEU A 168 -8.62 7.73 15.26
C LEU A 168 -7.10 7.52 15.23
N CYS A 169 -6.61 6.66 14.34
CA CYS A 169 -5.18 6.43 14.12
C CYS A 169 -4.44 7.73 13.79
N LYS A 170 -4.96 8.51 12.85
CA LYS A 170 -4.39 9.81 12.49
C LYS A 170 -4.42 10.82 13.65
N GLU A 171 -5.51 10.86 14.40
CA GLU A 171 -5.65 11.75 15.57
C GLU A 171 -4.64 11.41 16.66
N VAL A 172 -4.40 10.13 16.92
CA VAL A 172 -3.51 9.67 18.00
C VAL A 172 -2.03 9.69 17.56
N MET A 173 -1.73 9.15 16.39
CA MET A 173 -0.35 8.97 15.95
C MET A 173 0.22 10.20 15.25
N GLY A 174 -0.64 11.06 14.72
CA GLY A 174 -0.27 12.17 13.84
C GLY A 174 -0.15 11.73 12.38
N GLU A 175 -0.07 12.71 11.48
CA GLU A 175 0.15 12.49 10.04
C GLU A 175 1.61 12.12 9.72
#